data_a10a6e8708e5d0974bb862a4a7da66f8
#
_entry.id   a10a6e8708e5d0974bb862a4a7da66f8
#
_cell.length_a   1.000
_cell.length_b   1.000
_cell.length_c   1.000
_cell.angle_alpha   90.00
_cell.angle_beta   90.00
_cell.angle_gamma   90.00
#
_symmetry.space_group_name_H-M   'P 1'
#
loop_
_entity.id
_entity.type
_entity.pdbx_description
1 polymer ?
#
loop_
_entity_poly.entity_id
_entity_poly.type
_entity_poly.pdbx_seq_one_letter_code
_entity_poly.pdbx_strand_id
1 'polypeptide(L)'
;MIYDCFNFFNELDILEIRLNILDEHVDFFVLGESEQTFSNKEKPLFYLENKKRFEKWNHKIIHVVHPKTAITNSFEIAGYQKDNLKTGLIGANDDDTIYFGDVDEIWTPKEIDDKVYNLRQLNYSYYLNNRSSEQWVGTIVSKYINIKNGSLNYYRANHINELDNGGWHFTNMGGVEQILKKLDAYDHQEFNNEHTKSQIKHRVENNIDYVGRRVDWLGNPFTFKVEDSNLPQFLKDNKQNYLHLFK
;
A
#
# COMPACT_ATOMS: atom_id res chain seq x y z
N MET A 1 2.56 7.58 -20.85
CA MET A 1 3.39 6.87 -19.86
C MET A 1 2.51 6.38 -18.72
N ILE A 2 2.99 5.38 -17.95
CA ILE A 2 2.31 4.84 -16.77
C ILE A 2 3.16 5.12 -15.54
N TYR A 3 2.60 5.83 -14.57
CA TYR A 3 3.21 6.14 -13.29
C TYR A 3 2.55 5.32 -12.19
N ASP A 4 3.35 4.71 -11.33
CA ASP A 4 2.92 4.00 -10.13
C ASP A 4 3.36 4.78 -8.88
N CYS A 5 2.41 5.43 -8.20
CA CYS A 5 2.65 6.35 -7.10
C CYS A 5 2.23 5.71 -5.77
N PHE A 6 3.13 5.67 -4.80
CA PHE A 6 2.83 5.08 -3.50
C PHE A 6 3.70 5.65 -2.37
N ASN A 7 3.13 5.70 -1.17
CA ASN A 7 3.90 5.98 0.04
C ASN A 7 4.53 4.68 0.56
N PHE A 8 5.76 4.82 1.07
CA PHE A 8 6.56 3.74 1.61
C PHE A 8 6.95 4.03 3.08
N PHE A 9 6.83 3.03 3.93
CA PHE A 9 7.27 3.10 5.33
C PHE A 9 8.53 2.25 5.56
N ASN A 10 8.39 0.93 5.72
CA ASN A 10 9.52 0.04 6.01
C ASN A 10 9.36 -1.38 5.44
N GLU A 11 8.40 -1.59 4.57
CA GLU A 11 8.01 -2.89 4.00
C GLU A 11 8.93 -3.28 2.82
N LEU A 12 10.24 -3.46 3.08
CA LEU A 12 11.25 -3.66 2.04
C LEU A 12 10.97 -4.86 1.12
N ASP A 13 10.46 -5.96 1.67
CA ASP A 13 10.13 -7.16 0.88
C ASP A 13 8.89 -6.91 0.00
N ILE A 14 7.89 -6.21 0.52
CA ILE A 14 6.68 -5.85 -0.25
C ILE A 14 7.05 -4.87 -1.36
N LEU A 15 7.93 -3.91 -1.09
CA LEU A 15 8.44 -3.01 -2.12
C LEU A 15 9.13 -3.79 -3.24
N GLU A 16 10.01 -4.75 -2.91
CA GLU A 16 10.70 -5.57 -3.91
C GLU A 16 9.72 -6.43 -4.73
N ILE A 17 8.72 -7.02 -4.07
CA ILE A 17 7.64 -7.77 -4.73
C ILE A 17 6.86 -6.86 -5.69
N ARG A 18 6.45 -5.65 -5.24
CA ARG A 18 5.75 -4.66 -6.06
C ARG A 18 6.56 -4.30 -7.31
N LEU A 19 7.81 -3.92 -7.12
CA LEU A 19 8.68 -3.53 -8.23
C LEU A 19 8.86 -4.65 -9.25
N ASN A 20 9.04 -5.92 -8.81
CA ASN A 20 9.17 -7.05 -9.72
C ASN A 20 7.87 -7.35 -10.49
N ILE A 21 6.70 -7.27 -9.84
CA ILE A 21 5.41 -7.57 -10.49
C ILE A 21 5.06 -6.49 -11.50
N LEU A 22 5.36 -5.23 -11.21
CA LEU A 22 4.92 -4.10 -12.03
C LEU A 22 5.98 -3.59 -13.02
N ASP A 23 7.21 -4.11 -12.99
CA ASP A 23 8.33 -3.61 -13.80
C ASP A 23 8.02 -3.49 -15.30
N GLU A 24 7.34 -4.49 -15.87
CA GLU A 24 6.99 -4.51 -17.29
C GLU A 24 5.83 -3.58 -17.67
N HIS A 25 5.09 -3.09 -16.68
CA HIS A 25 3.88 -2.30 -16.86
C HIS A 25 4.05 -0.82 -16.56
N VAL A 26 5.14 -0.43 -15.90
CA VAL A 26 5.36 0.90 -15.34
C VAL A 26 6.55 1.58 -16.00
N ASP A 27 6.37 2.83 -16.44
CA ASP A 27 7.47 3.66 -16.90
C ASP A 27 8.22 4.28 -15.71
N PHE A 28 7.48 4.76 -14.68
CA PHE A 28 8.06 5.38 -13.48
C PHE A 28 7.33 4.96 -12.21
N PHE A 29 8.10 4.60 -11.20
CA PHE A 29 7.65 4.42 -9.82
C PHE A 29 7.89 5.72 -9.03
N VAL A 30 6.84 6.36 -8.57
CA VAL A 30 6.92 7.54 -7.69
C VAL A 30 6.81 7.06 -6.25
N LEU A 31 7.96 6.86 -5.62
CA LEU A 31 8.08 6.37 -4.26
C LEU A 31 8.19 7.56 -3.29
N GLY A 32 7.20 7.71 -2.42
CA GLY A 32 7.19 8.73 -1.39
C GLY A 32 7.62 8.17 -0.03
N GLU A 33 8.50 8.86 0.66
CA GLU A 33 8.80 8.61 2.06
C GLU A 33 9.06 9.93 2.82
N SER A 34 8.99 9.88 4.15
CA SER A 34 9.17 11.03 5.03
C SER A 34 10.03 10.62 6.22
N GLU A 35 10.74 11.58 6.83
CA GLU A 35 11.34 11.42 8.16
C GLU A 35 10.31 11.53 9.29
N GLN A 36 9.03 11.64 8.96
CA GLN A 36 7.90 11.75 9.89
C GLN A 36 6.88 10.66 9.59
N THR A 37 6.47 9.90 10.62
CA THR A 37 5.36 8.93 10.53
C THR A 37 4.02 9.67 10.48
N PHE A 38 2.93 8.97 10.12
CA PHE A 38 1.58 9.54 10.23
C PHE A 38 1.21 9.86 11.68
N SER A 39 1.74 9.12 12.66
CA SER A 39 1.59 9.41 14.09
C SER A 39 2.51 10.52 14.61
N ASN A 40 3.11 11.32 13.73
CA ASN A 40 3.97 12.45 14.05
C ASN A 40 5.27 12.08 14.81
N LYS A 41 5.79 10.86 14.64
CA LYS A 41 7.08 10.44 15.22
C LYS A 41 8.19 10.54 14.16
N GLU A 42 9.42 10.74 14.59
CA GLU A 42 10.58 10.68 13.70
C GLU A 42 10.86 9.25 13.25
N LYS A 43 11.32 9.11 12.02
CA LYS A 43 11.78 7.84 11.45
C LYS A 43 12.89 8.07 10.41
N PRO A 44 13.74 7.07 10.15
CA PRO A 44 14.68 7.13 9.04
C PRO A 44 13.98 7.06 7.68
N LEU A 45 14.73 7.42 6.64
CA LEU A 45 14.33 7.21 5.25
C LEU A 45 14.72 5.79 4.83
N PHE A 46 13.85 4.82 5.11
CA PHE A 46 14.14 3.40 4.93
C PHE A 46 14.47 3.00 3.50
N TYR A 47 13.80 3.60 2.49
CA TYR A 47 14.18 3.36 1.10
C TYR A 47 15.58 3.91 0.82
N LEU A 48 15.87 5.14 1.22
CA LEU A 48 17.16 5.78 0.99
C LEU A 48 18.31 4.96 1.60
N GLU A 49 18.14 4.49 2.85
CA GLU A 49 19.13 3.65 3.54
C GLU A 49 19.33 2.29 2.87
N ASN A 50 18.30 1.77 2.18
CA ASN A 50 18.32 0.47 1.50
C ASN A 50 18.37 0.58 -0.03
N LYS A 51 18.68 1.77 -0.59
CA LYS A 51 18.63 2.04 -2.04
C LYS A 51 19.42 1.03 -2.88
N LYS A 52 20.50 0.49 -2.36
CA LYS A 52 21.32 -0.52 -3.04
C LYS A 52 20.53 -1.80 -3.34
N ARG A 53 19.59 -2.20 -2.48
CA ARG A 53 18.72 -3.37 -2.71
C ARG A 53 17.87 -3.21 -3.98
N PHE A 54 17.54 -1.97 -4.32
CA PHE A 54 16.62 -1.62 -5.41
C PHE A 54 17.35 -1.02 -6.63
N GLU A 55 18.67 -1.18 -6.73
CA GLU A 55 19.47 -0.56 -7.79
C GLU A 55 19.03 -0.95 -9.22
N LYS A 56 18.46 -2.16 -9.38
CA LYS A 56 17.88 -2.63 -10.65
C LYS A 56 16.85 -1.64 -11.22
N TRP A 57 16.09 -0.97 -10.36
CA TRP A 57 14.99 -0.05 -10.74
C TRP A 57 15.35 1.43 -10.60
N ASN A 58 16.58 1.78 -10.26
CA ASN A 58 16.99 3.18 -10.07
C ASN A 58 16.66 4.08 -11.26
N HIS A 59 16.64 3.53 -12.47
CA HIS A 59 16.33 4.27 -13.69
C HIS A 59 14.83 4.57 -13.85
N LYS A 60 13.95 3.94 -13.09
CA LYS A 60 12.50 4.13 -13.07
C LYS A 60 12.00 4.79 -11.79
N ILE A 61 12.75 4.76 -10.68
CA ILE A 61 12.30 5.27 -9.39
C ILE A 61 12.51 6.77 -9.29
N ILE A 62 11.40 7.50 -9.14
CA ILE A 62 11.37 8.91 -8.74
C ILE A 62 11.14 8.93 -7.23
N HIS A 63 12.19 9.22 -6.47
CA HIS A 63 12.12 9.25 -5.00
C HIS A 63 11.68 10.63 -4.51
N VAL A 64 10.52 10.69 -3.88
CA VAL A 64 9.93 11.89 -3.29
C VAL A 64 10.12 11.85 -1.77
N VAL A 65 10.91 12.76 -1.22
CA VAL A 65 11.02 12.93 0.23
C VAL A 65 10.02 14.01 0.67
N HIS A 66 9.00 13.59 1.42
CA HIS A 66 8.00 14.52 1.94
C HIS A 66 8.59 15.39 3.04
N PRO A 67 8.44 16.72 2.96
CA PRO A 67 8.85 17.62 4.05
C PRO A 67 8.12 17.27 5.36
N LYS A 68 8.81 17.44 6.48
CA LYS A 68 8.17 17.40 7.80
C LYS A 68 7.12 18.53 7.88
N THR A 69 6.01 18.23 8.51
CA THR A 69 4.92 19.20 8.74
C THR A 69 4.70 19.44 10.23
N ALA A 70 4.19 20.62 10.57
CA ALA A 70 3.74 20.95 11.92
C ALA A 70 2.33 20.41 12.22
N ILE A 71 1.68 19.72 11.28
CA ILE A 71 0.40 19.06 11.49
C ILE A 71 0.56 18.00 12.58
N THR A 72 -0.42 17.89 13.48
CA THR A 72 -0.41 16.91 14.58
C THR A 72 -1.46 15.81 14.44
N ASN A 73 -2.48 16.04 13.61
CA ASN A 73 -3.50 15.05 13.32
C ASN A 73 -2.96 13.99 12.35
N SER A 74 -3.00 12.72 12.73
CA SER A 74 -2.43 11.59 11.97
C SER A 74 -3.06 11.44 10.58
N PHE A 75 -4.37 11.60 10.45
CA PHE A 75 -5.07 11.53 9.16
C PHE A 75 -4.71 12.70 8.24
N GLU A 76 -4.52 13.90 8.80
CA GLU A 76 -4.09 15.06 8.01
C GLU A 76 -2.63 14.91 7.56
N ILE A 77 -1.73 14.36 8.39
CA ILE A 77 -0.35 14.05 7.99
C ILE A 77 -0.36 13.00 6.86
N ALA A 78 -1.16 11.94 6.99
CA ALA A 78 -1.31 10.92 5.95
C ALA A 78 -1.83 11.52 4.65
N GLY A 79 -2.87 12.35 4.69
CA GLY A 79 -3.40 13.08 3.53
C GLY A 79 -2.36 13.98 2.87
N TYR A 80 -1.62 14.76 3.67
CA TYR A 80 -0.54 15.62 3.19
C TYR A 80 0.55 14.82 2.44
N GLN A 81 1.05 13.71 3.03
CA GLN A 81 2.09 12.90 2.40
C GLN A 81 1.56 12.23 1.12
N LYS A 82 0.30 11.76 1.09
CA LYS A 82 -0.33 11.19 -0.10
C LYS A 82 -0.43 12.23 -1.23
N ASP A 83 -0.90 13.42 -0.94
CA ASP A 83 -1.05 14.49 -1.93
C ASP A 83 0.30 15.03 -2.43
N ASN A 84 1.33 15.02 -1.58
CA ASN A 84 2.68 15.48 -1.95
C ASN A 84 3.38 14.53 -2.96
N LEU A 85 2.91 13.29 -3.15
CA LEU A 85 3.40 12.42 -4.23
C LEU A 85 3.28 13.05 -5.61
N LYS A 86 2.35 13.98 -5.82
CA LYS A 86 2.21 14.73 -7.08
C LYS A 86 3.46 15.50 -7.47
N THR A 87 4.34 15.83 -6.52
CA THR A 87 5.64 16.46 -6.83
C THR A 87 6.54 15.56 -7.69
N GLY A 88 6.37 14.26 -7.63
CA GLY A 88 7.04 13.29 -8.51
C GLY A 88 6.43 13.19 -9.91
N LEU A 89 5.30 13.84 -10.17
CA LEU A 89 4.60 13.85 -11.47
C LEU A 89 4.85 15.11 -12.30
N ILE A 90 5.88 15.92 -11.99
CA ILE A 90 6.16 17.21 -12.66
C ILE A 90 6.35 17.05 -14.18
N GLY A 91 6.79 15.89 -14.65
CA GLY A 91 6.97 15.60 -16.08
C GLY A 91 5.80 14.87 -16.75
N ALA A 92 4.71 14.59 -16.02
CA ALA A 92 3.59 13.85 -16.56
C ALA A 92 2.74 14.69 -17.53
N ASN A 93 2.31 14.07 -18.64
CA ASN A 93 1.38 14.66 -19.60
C ASN A 93 -0.07 14.34 -19.19
N ASP A 94 -1.01 15.14 -19.69
CA ASP A 94 -2.43 15.01 -19.38
C ASP A 94 -3.01 13.60 -19.66
N ASP A 95 -2.53 12.94 -20.71
CA ASP A 95 -2.96 11.59 -21.12
C ASP A 95 -2.22 10.45 -20.42
N ASP A 96 -1.21 10.74 -19.61
CA ASP A 96 -0.49 9.71 -18.87
C ASP A 96 -1.40 9.03 -17.83
N THR A 97 -1.21 7.75 -17.63
CA THR A 97 -1.99 6.96 -16.68
C THR A 97 -1.28 6.93 -15.33
N ILE A 98 -2.00 7.31 -14.30
CA ILE A 98 -1.50 7.37 -12.91
C ILE A 98 -2.22 6.32 -12.09
N TYR A 99 -1.46 5.39 -11.50
CA TYR A 99 -1.91 4.56 -10.40
C TYR A 99 -1.41 5.17 -9.09
N PHE A 100 -2.28 5.23 -8.09
CA PHE A 100 -1.92 5.72 -6.76
C PHE A 100 -2.54 4.84 -5.67
N GLY A 101 -1.72 4.37 -4.74
CA GLY A 101 -2.14 3.54 -3.61
C GLY A 101 -1.09 3.52 -2.50
N ASP A 102 -1.20 2.56 -1.59
CA ASP A 102 -0.15 2.27 -0.61
C ASP A 102 0.80 1.18 -1.16
N VAL A 103 2.02 1.05 -0.62
CA VAL A 103 3.04 0.13 -1.16
C VAL A 103 2.60 -1.32 -1.20
N ASP A 104 1.71 -1.72 -0.29
CA ASP A 104 1.16 -3.07 -0.15
C ASP A 104 -0.07 -3.34 -1.03
N GLU A 105 -0.50 -2.34 -1.83
CA GLU A 105 -1.60 -2.43 -2.80
C GLU A 105 -1.05 -2.62 -4.22
N ILE A 106 -0.76 -3.86 -4.61
CA ILE A 106 -0.18 -4.19 -5.92
C ILE A 106 -1.31 -4.39 -6.94
N TRP A 107 -1.36 -3.53 -7.96
CA TRP A 107 -2.45 -3.51 -8.93
C TRP A 107 -2.22 -4.42 -10.14
N THR A 108 -3.29 -4.65 -10.91
CA THR A 108 -3.23 -5.24 -12.24
C THR A 108 -3.57 -4.18 -13.29
N PRO A 109 -2.94 -4.21 -14.49
CA PRO A 109 -3.22 -3.25 -15.56
C PRO A 109 -4.72 -3.14 -15.90
N LYS A 110 -5.18 -1.91 -16.14
CA LYS A 110 -6.56 -1.60 -16.50
C LYS A 110 -6.62 -0.70 -17.73
N GLU A 111 -7.53 -1.03 -18.64
CA GLU A 111 -7.99 -0.07 -19.63
C GLU A 111 -9.01 0.87 -18.97
N ILE A 112 -8.81 2.16 -19.11
CA ILE A 112 -9.65 3.20 -18.50
C ILE A 112 -10.06 4.25 -19.52
N ASP A 113 -11.25 4.83 -19.32
CA ASP A 113 -11.71 6.06 -19.98
C ASP A 113 -11.27 7.31 -19.20
N ASP A 114 -11.92 8.45 -19.45
CA ASP A 114 -11.62 9.74 -18.82
C ASP A 114 -12.23 9.90 -17.42
N LYS A 115 -12.19 8.85 -16.60
CA LYS A 115 -12.70 8.85 -15.23
C LYS A 115 -11.62 8.46 -14.23
N VAL A 116 -11.90 8.70 -12.96
CA VAL A 116 -11.15 8.16 -11.83
C VAL A 116 -11.82 6.87 -11.36
N TYR A 117 -11.03 5.81 -11.22
CA TYR A 117 -11.49 4.52 -10.75
C TYR A 117 -10.74 4.08 -9.49
N ASN A 118 -11.44 3.44 -8.57
CA ASN A 118 -10.88 2.72 -7.44
C ASN A 118 -10.83 1.23 -7.76
N LEU A 119 -9.71 0.58 -7.47
CA LEU A 119 -9.49 -0.82 -7.79
C LEU A 119 -9.91 -1.71 -6.63
N ARG A 120 -10.79 -2.70 -6.92
CA ARG A 120 -11.16 -3.73 -5.96
C ARG A 120 -10.13 -4.86 -5.99
N GLN A 121 -9.41 -5.03 -4.89
CA GLN A 121 -8.26 -5.91 -4.75
C GLN A 121 -8.54 -7.08 -3.81
N LEU A 122 -7.86 -8.21 -4.06
CA LEU A 122 -7.87 -9.36 -3.18
C LEU A 122 -7.06 -9.06 -1.92
N ASN A 123 -7.67 -9.18 -0.74
CA ASN A 123 -7.02 -8.83 0.52
C ASN A 123 -6.34 -10.05 1.16
N TYR A 124 -5.05 -9.93 1.45
CA TYR A 124 -4.23 -10.92 2.17
C TYR A 124 -3.64 -10.28 3.42
N SER A 125 -3.78 -10.94 4.56
CA SER A 125 -3.29 -10.41 5.84
C SER A 125 -2.33 -11.36 6.51
N TYR A 126 -1.27 -10.83 7.11
CA TYR A 126 -0.23 -11.50 7.88
C TYR A 126 0.75 -12.34 7.07
N TYR A 127 0.26 -13.04 6.04
CA TYR A 127 1.04 -13.89 5.15
C TYR A 127 0.56 -13.68 3.72
N LEU A 128 1.49 -13.79 2.75
CA LEU A 128 1.23 -13.57 1.32
C LEU A 128 0.15 -14.52 0.76
N ASN A 129 -0.06 -15.67 1.39
CA ASN A 129 -1.07 -16.65 0.98
C ASN A 129 -2.24 -16.79 1.96
N ASN A 130 -2.38 -15.89 2.93
CA ASN A 130 -3.48 -15.92 3.90
C ASN A 130 -4.59 -14.95 3.46
N ARG A 131 -5.47 -15.43 2.58
CA ARG A 131 -6.56 -14.66 1.96
C ARG A 131 -7.65 -14.32 2.98
N SER A 132 -7.95 -13.03 3.13
CA SER A 132 -9.12 -12.54 3.87
C SER A 132 -10.37 -12.56 2.98
N SER A 133 -11.55 -12.78 3.57
CA SER A 133 -12.84 -12.61 2.89
C SER A 133 -13.17 -11.14 2.58
N GLU A 134 -12.58 -10.20 3.32
CA GLU A 134 -12.75 -8.76 3.08
C GLU A 134 -12.16 -8.39 1.72
N GLN A 135 -12.91 -7.65 0.94
CA GLN A 135 -12.39 -7.00 -0.27
C GLN A 135 -11.81 -5.66 0.09
N TRP A 136 -10.70 -5.33 -0.53
CA TRP A 136 -10.06 -4.02 -0.36
C TRP A 136 -10.35 -3.13 -1.57
N VAL A 137 -10.69 -1.87 -1.32
CA VAL A 137 -10.85 -0.86 -2.36
C VAL A 137 -9.96 0.32 -1.99
N GLY A 138 -8.79 0.42 -2.62
CA GLY A 138 -7.77 1.39 -2.23
C GLY A 138 -7.14 2.10 -3.42
N THR A 139 -6.31 1.41 -4.17
CA THR A 139 -5.60 1.99 -5.34
C THR A 139 -6.56 2.68 -6.30
N ILE A 140 -6.25 3.91 -6.70
CA ILE A 140 -6.94 4.57 -7.80
C ILE A 140 -6.15 4.46 -9.10
N VAL A 141 -6.86 4.51 -10.24
CA VAL A 141 -6.28 4.67 -11.57
C VAL A 141 -7.04 5.74 -12.35
N SER A 142 -6.31 6.62 -13.03
CA SER A 142 -6.89 7.71 -13.83
C SER A 142 -5.90 8.26 -14.84
N LYS A 143 -6.40 9.02 -15.82
CA LYS A 143 -5.59 9.96 -16.59
C LYS A 143 -5.14 11.11 -15.69
N TYR A 144 -3.90 11.62 -15.91
CA TYR A 144 -3.31 12.69 -15.11
C TYR A 144 -4.18 13.94 -15.08
N ILE A 145 -4.77 14.32 -16.23
CA ILE A 145 -5.66 15.49 -16.34
C ILE A 145 -6.77 15.53 -15.29
N ASN A 146 -7.32 14.37 -14.92
CA ASN A 146 -8.45 14.29 -13.99
C ASN A 146 -8.05 14.47 -12.52
N ILE A 147 -6.78 14.24 -12.18
CA ILE A 147 -6.31 14.22 -10.78
C ILE A 147 -5.27 15.30 -10.48
N LYS A 148 -4.66 15.93 -11.48
CA LYS A 148 -3.55 16.89 -11.30
C LYS A 148 -3.88 18.06 -10.36
N ASN A 149 -5.12 18.54 -10.37
CA ASN A 149 -5.59 19.67 -9.56
C ASN A 149 -6.39 19.25 -8.30
N GLY A 150 -6.67 17.95 -8.14
CA GLY A 150 -7.42 17.41 -7.00
C GLY A 150 -6.51 16.79 -5.93
N SER A 151 -7.10 16.33 -4.82
CA SER A 151 -6.41 15.58 -3.80
C SER A 151 -6.42 14.08 -4.13
N LEU A 152 -5.25 13.45 -4.19
CA LEU A 152 -5.12 12.00 -4.37
C LEU A 152 -5.80 11.25 -3.21
N ASN A 153 -5.63 11.76 -1.99
CA ASN A 153 -6.27 11.21 -0.80
C ASN A 153 -7.80 11.27 -0.89
N TYR A 154 -8.36 12.37 -1.44
CA TYR A 154 -9.81 12.51 -1.66
C TYR A 154 -10.34 11.44 -2.62
N TYR A 155 -9.71 11.28 -3.79
CA TYR A 155 -10.15 10.29 -4.78
C TYR A 155 -10.07 8.86 -4.24
N ARG A 156 -9.00 8.54 -3.48
CA ARG A 156 -8.83 7.22 -2.87
C ARG A 156 -9.91 6.92 -1.83
N ALA A 157 -10.31 7.90 -1.02
CA ALA A 157 -11.27 7.73 0.07
C ALA A 157 -12.75 7.70 -0.38
N ASN A 158 -13.09 8.21 -1.57
CA ASN A 158 -14.48 8.42 -1.95
C ASN A 158 -15.08 7.35 -2.88
N HIS A 159 -14.31 6.35 -3.31
CA HIS A 159 -14.76 5.19 -4.11
C HIS A 159 -15.77 5.57 -5.21
N ILE A 160 -15.38 6.50 -6.11
CA ILE A 160 -16.29 7.14 -7.07
C ILE A 160 -16.78 6.15 -8.13
N ASN A 161 -15.86 5.37 -8.69
CA ASN A 161 -16.14 4.28 -9.62
C ASN A 161 -15.24 3.11 -9.24
N GLU A 162 -15.75 1.88 -9.24
CA GLU A 162 -14.98 0.71 -8.86
C GLU A 162 -14.74 -0.22 -10.05
N LEU A 163 -13.52 -0.78 -10.15
CA LEU A 163 -13.16 -1.82 -11.10
C LEU A 163 -12.76 -3.10 -10.37
N ASP A 164 -13.36 -4.21 -10.77
CA ASP A 164 -13.03 -5.55 -10.27
C ASP A 164 -11.65 -6.03 -10.76
N ASN A 165 -11.15 -7.09 -10.10
CA ASN A 165 -9.86 -7.71 -10.43
C ASN A 165 -8.72 -6.71 -10.40
N GLY A 166 -8.73 -5.79 -9.43
CA GLY A 166 -7.78 -4.68 -9.29
C GLY A 166 -6.39 -5.08 -8.82
N GLY A 167 -6.17 -6.35 -8.49
CA GLY A 167 -4.87 -6.84 -7.99
C GLY A 167 -4.94 -7.35 -6.55
N TRP A 168 -3.91 -7.05 -5.75
CA TRP A 168 -3.70 -7.63 -4.42
C TRP A 168 -3.37 -6.53 -3.39
N HIS A 169 -3.92 -6.68 -2.18
CA HIS A 169 -3.53 -5.91 -1.01
C HIS A 169 -2.89 -6.85 0.01
N PHE A 170 -1.58 -6.71 0.22
CA PHE A 170 -0.78 -7.55 1.11
C PHE A 170 -0.51 -6.82 2.43
N THR A 171 -1.52 -6.76 3.31
CA THR A 171 -1.44 -5.95 4.53
C THR A 171 -0.89 -6.72 5.73
N ASN A 172 -0.28 -5.99 6.66
CA ASN A 172 0.22 -6.51 7.94
C ASN A 172 1.24 -7.65 7.81
N MET A 173 2.06 -7.62 6.75
CA MET A 173 3.12 -8.61 6.51
C MET A 173 4.30 -8.46 7.48
N GLY A 174 5.14 -9.49 7.59
CA GLY A 174 6.38 -9.45 8.36
C GLY A 174 6.23 -9.77 9.85
N GLY A 175 5.09 -10.32 10.27
CA GLY A 175 4.88 -10.85 11.62
C GLY A 175 4.57 -9.80 12.69
N VAL A 176 4.52 -10.27 13.93
CA VAL A 176 4.06 -9.49 15.10
C VAL A 176 4.81 -8.17 15.28
N GLU A 177 6.15 -8.19 15.15
CA GLU A 177 6.97 -6.99 15.35
C GLU A 177 6.66 -5.90 14.31
N GLN A 178 6.46 -6.28 13.05
CA GLN A 178 6.10 -5.32 12.00
C GLN A 178 4.70 -4.73 12.19
N ILE A 179 3.76 -5.52 12.65
CA ILE A 179 2.41 -5.04 12.98
C ILE A 179 2.47 -4.04 14.15
N LEU A 180 3.27 -4.31 15.18
CA LEU A 180 3.47 -3.38 16.30
C LEU A 180 4.10 -2.05 15.82
N LYS A 181 5.13 -2.11 14.95
CA LYS A 181 5.73 -0.91 14.35
C LYS A 181 4.72 -0.13 13.51
N LYS A 182 3.88 -0.83 12.72
CA LYS A 182 2.80 -0.20 11.94
C LYS A 182 1.79 0.49 12.85
N LEU A 183 1.33 -0.16 13.93
CA LEU A 183 0.43 0.45 14.92
C LEU A 183 1.00 1.74 15.52
N ASP A 184 2.29 1.77 15.78
CA ASP A 184 2.97 2.95 16.32
C ASP A 184 3.12 4.11 15.31
N ALA A 185 3.01 3.83 14.00
CA ALA A 185 3.37 4.76 12.94
C ALA A 185 2.19 5.25 12.08
N TYR A 186 1.10 4.47 11.97
CA TYR A 186 0.03 4.73 11.02
C TYR A 186 -1.00 5.76 11.54
N ASP A 187 -2.01 6.06 10.74
CA ASP A 187 -2.98 7.13 10.99
C ASP A 187 -4.06 6.77 12.02
N HIS A 188 -4.47 5.50 12.13
CA HIS A 188 -5.48 5.03 13.06
C HIS A 188 -4.94 4.85 14.49
N GLN A 189 -4.55 5.94 15.14
CA GLN A 189 -3.94 5.92 16.47
C GLN A 189 -4.90 5.49 17.59
N GLU A 190 -6.21 5.44 17.37
CA GLU A 190 -7.19 4.88 18.29
C GLU A 190 -6.95 3.40 18.61
N PHE A 191 -6.31 2.66 17.69
CA PHE A 191 -5.94 1.26 17.89
C PHE A 191 -4.55 1.09 18.53
N ASN A 192 -3.76 2.15 18.64
CA ASN A 192 -2.42 2.12 19.22
C ASN A 192 -2.47 2.16 20.75
N ASN A 193 -2.95 1.09 21.38
CA ASN A 193 -3.09 0.97 22.82
C ASN A 193 -2.61 -0.40 23.32
N GLU A 194 -2.32 -0.50 24.63
CA GLU A 194 -1.75 -1.69 25.23
C GLU A 194 -2.65 -2.94 25.07
N HIS A 195 -3.98 -2.77 25.15
CA HIS A 195 -4.90 -3.88 24.92
C HIS A 195 -4.75 -4.46 23.51
N THR A 196 -4.79 -3.63 22.49
CA THR A 196 -4.59 -4.05 21.08
C THR A 196 -3.23 -4.74 20.92
N LYS A 197 -2.15 -4.09 21.37
CA LYS A 197 -0.78 -4.61 21.24
C LYS A 197 -0.59 -5.98 21.91
N SER A 198 -1.13 -6.16 23.11
CA SER A 198 -1.05 -7.44 23.85
C SER A 198 -1.76 -8.60 23.14
N GLN A 199 -2.73 -8.30 22.26
CA GLN A 199 -3.50 -9.32 21.54
C GLN A 199 -2.93 -9.67 20.16
N ILE A 200 -1.99 -8.88 19.60
CA ILE A 200 -1.51 -9.04 18.22
C ILE A 200 -1.03 -10.47 17.96
N LYS A 201 -0.16 -11.01 18.82
CA LYS A 201 0.36 -12.38 18.63
C LYS A 201 -0.78 -13.40 18.55
N HIS A 202 -1.68 -13.38 19.51
CA HIS A 202 -2.84 -14.27 19.55
C HIS A 202 -3.72 -14.13 18.29
N ARG A 203 -3.96 -12.89 17.86
CA ARG A 203 -4.81 -12.62 16.68
C ARG A 203 -4.19 -13.13 15.40
N VAL A 204 -2.89 -12.90 15.18
CA VAL A 204 -2.15 -13.41 14.02
C VAL A 204 -2.16 -14.94 13.98
N GLU A 205 -1.85 -15.60 15.10
CA GLU A 205 -1.80 -17.07 15.21
C GLU A 205 -3.16 -17.72 14.95
N ASN A 206 -4.26 -17.04 15.31
CA ASN A 206 -5.62 -17.57 15.22
C ASN A 206 -6.43 -16.98 14.04
N ASN A 207 -5.80 -16.26 13.12
CA ASN A 207 -6.48 -15.62 11.99
C ASN A 207 -7.67 -14.72 12.42
N ILE A 208 -7.44 -13.88 13.41
CA ILE A 208 -8.38 -12.86 13.87
C ILE A 208 -7.89 -11.52 13.34
N ASP A 209 -8.79 -10.60 12.96
CA ASP A 209 -8.42 -9.24 12.57
C ASP A 209 -7.51 -8.57 13.62
N TYR A 210 -6.44 -7.90 13.18
CA TYR A 210 -5.37 -7.41 14.08
C TYR A 210 -5.85 -6.36 15.11
N VAL A 211 -6.92 -5.59 14.80
CA VAL A 211 -7.57 -4.70 15.78
C VAL A 211 -8.77 -5.34 16.46
N GLY A 212 -9.16 -6.58 16.09
CA GLY A 212 -10.23 -7.35 16.71
C GLY A 212 -11.61 -7.11 16.12
N ARG A 213 -11.72 -6.59 14.90
CA ARG A 213 -13.01 -6.54 14.21
C ARG A 213 -13.54 -7.95 13.98
N ARG A 214 -14.82 -8.14 14.09
CA ARG A 214 -15.50 -9.42 13.83
C ARG A 214 -16.14 -9.49 12.45
N VAL A 215 -16.41 -8.33 11.89
CA VAL A 215 -17.05 -8.17 10.58
C VAL A 215 -16.31 -7.14 9.75
N ASP A 216 -16.40 -7.29 8.44
CA ASP A 216 -15.92 -6.30 7.47
C ASP A 216 -16.81 -5.04 7.43
N TRP A 217 -16.51 -4.11 6.55
CA TRP A 217 -17.25 -2.87 6.39
C TRP A 217 -18.70 -3.07 5.89
N LEU A 218 -19.00 -4.25 5.33
CA LEU A 218 -20.34 -4.63 4.86
C LEU A 218 -21.12 -5.44 5.90
N GLY A 219 -20.52 -5.70 7.08
CA GLY A 219 -21.13 -6.49 8.15
C GLY A 219 -20.96 -8.01 7.99
N ASN A 220 -20.15 -8.49 7.05
CA ASN A 220 -19.88 -9.91 6.87
C ASN A 220 -18.79 -10.39 7.84
N PRO A 221 -18.90 -11.60 8.40
CA PRO A 221 -17.86 -12.15 9.28
C PRO A 221 -16.51 -12.28 8.54
N PHE A 222 -15.42 -11.90 9.23
CA PHE A 222 -14.09 -12.18 8.73
C PHE A 222 -13.81 -13.65 8.65
N THR A 223 -13.33 -14.11 7.50
CA THR A 223 -12.78 -15.45 7.33
C THR A 223 -11.43 -15.36 6.65
N PHE A 224 -10.56 -16.32 6.95
CA PHE A 224 -9.25 -16.42 6.35
C PHE A 224 -9.04 -17.81 5.76
N LYS A 225 -8.42 -17.87 4.59
CA LYS A 225 -8.11 -19.12 3.90
C LYS A 225 -6.68 -19.06 3.37
N VAL A 226 -5.90 -20.09 3.66
CA VAL A 226 -4.58 -20.26 3.04
C VAL A 226 -4.80 -20.73 1.59
N GLU A 227 -4.36 -19.92 0.63
CA GLU A 227 -4.47 -20.23 -0.80
C GLU A 227 -3.36 -19.58 -1.62
N ASP A 228 -2.74 -20.35 -2.51
CA ASP A 228 -1.72 -19.86 -3.44
C ASP A 228 -2.28 -19.59 -4.85
N SER A 229 -3.50 -20.06 -5.16
CA SER A 229 -4.05 -20.08 -6.52
C SER A 229 -4.19 -18.70 -7.16
N ASN A 230 -4.59 -17.71 -6.37
CA ASN A 230 -4.84 -16.33 -6.82
C ASN A 230 -3.67 -15.38 -6.62
N LEU A 231 -2.51 -15.88 -6.20
CA LEU A 231 -1.30 -15.06 -6.08
C LEU A 231 -0.78 -14.64 -7.46
N PRO A 232 -0.09 -13.49 -7.55
CA PRO A 232 0.61 -13.12 -8.78
C PRO A 232 1.64 -14.17 -9.18
N GLN A 233 1.84 -14.36 -10.50
CA GLN A 233 2.72 -15.40 -11.01
C GLN A 233 4.15 -15.26 -10.47
N PHE A 234 4.65 -14.03 -10.37
CA PHE A 234 5.96 -13.76 -9.77
C PHE A 234 6.12 -14.41 -8.38
N LEU A 235 5.13 -14.30 -7.50
CA LEU A 235 5.20 -14.90 -6.15
C LEU A 235 5.15 -16.43 -6.20
N LYS A 236 4.39 -17.01 -7.13
CA LYS A 236 4.34 -18.48 -7.32
C LYS A 236 5.71 -19.02 -7.74
N ASP A 237 6.35 -18.34 -8.68
CA ASP A 237 7.64 -18.74 -9.25
C ASP A 237 8.82 -18.49 -8.29
N ASN A 238 8.70 -17.49 -7.41
CA ASN A 238 9.76 -17.05 -6.51
C ASN A 238 9.46 -17.31 -5.02
N LYS A 239 8.51 -18.18 -4.70
CA LYS A 239 8.04 -18.47 -3.33
C LYS A 239 9.20 -18.73 -2.36
N GLN A 240 10.25 -19.45 -2.79
CA GLN A 240 11.41 -19.79 -1.97
C GLN A 240 12.16 -18.56 -1.41
N ASN A 241 12.14 -17.44 -2.11
CA ASN A 241 12.81 -16.21 -1.69
C ASN A 241 12.05 -15.48 -0.57
N TYR A 242 10.76 -15.78 -0.40
CA TYR A 242 9.84 -15.08 0.51
C TYR A 242 9.17 -16.03 1.52
N LEU A 243 9.74 -17.23 1.79
CA LEU A 243 9.13 -18.24 2.68
C LEU A 243 8.75 -17.70 4.06
N HIS A 244 9.51 -16.74 4.59
CA HIS A 244 9.23 -16.08 5.86
C HIS A 244 7.93 -15.24 5.86
N LEU A 245 7.39 -14.94 4.68
CA LEU A 245 6.10 -14.24 4.49
C LEU A 245 4.96 -15.19 4.11
N PHE A 246 5.20 -16.50 4.03
CA PHE A 246 4.15 -17.50 3.76
C PHE A 246 3.74 -18.25 5.02
N LYS A 247 2.47 -18.70 5.05
CA LYS A 247 1.92 -19.54 6.10
C LYS A 247 1.99 -21.03 5.73
#